data_1dbaec53ac0ba39b6b1e3e85278f2aae
#
_entry.id   1dbaec53ac0ba39b6b1e3e85278f2aae
#
_cell.length_a   1.000
_cell.length_b   1.000
_cell.length_c   1.000
_cell.angle_alpha   90.00
_cell.angle_beta   90.00
_cell.angle_gamma   90.00
#
_symmetry.space_group_name_H-M   'P 1'
#
loop_
_entity.id
_entity.type
_entity.pdbx_description
1 polymer ?
#
loop_
_entity_poly.entity_id
_entity_poly.type
_entity_poly.pdbx_seq_one_letter_code
_entity_poly.pdbx_strand_id
1 'polypeptide(L)'
;MANVPTVNVGGQTFPLVVSKQNVTTGRTAKASHNRRKQDATFICPVPGCGSTFTRSFNLKGHIRSHNEEKPFVCPWPGCGKGFARQHDCKRHEQLHSNYRPFSCEPCGKMFARMDALNRHLRSEGGAECARVLEGRGLEVGTGTTPPVPNSSGGETLKVEADWDGGAGLALAV
;
A
#
# COMPACT_ATOMS: atom_id res chain seq x y z
N MET A 1 -13.57 -34.05 -3.96
CA MET A 1 -13.36 -32.59 -4.04
C MET A 1 -12.88 -32.13 -2.65
N ALA A 2 -11.66 -31.64 -2.55
CA ALA A 2 -11.10 -31.23 -1.25
C ALA A 2 -11.85 -29.99 -0.74
N ASN A 3 -12.40 -30.10 0.47
CA ASN A 3 -13.11 -29.00 1.12
C ASN A 3 -12.06 -27.99 1.61
N VAL A 4 -11.84 -26.92 0.86
CA VAL A 4 -10.90 -25.86 1.24
C VAL A 4 -11.54 -25.07 2.39
N PRO A 5 -10.90 -24.96 3.56
CA PRO A 5 -11.43 -24.16 4.65
C PRO A 5 -11.57 -22.70 4.20
N THR A 6 -12.68 -22.08 4.57
CA THR A 6 -12.99 -20.68 4.22
C THR A 6 -13.05 -19.81 5.46
N VAL A 7 -12.68 -18.56 5.31
CA VAL A 7 -12.72 -17.56 6.39
C VAL A 7 -13.57 -16.38 5.97
N ASN A 8 -14.48 -15.97 6.84
CA ASN A 8 -15.28 -14.77 6.63
C ASN A 8 -14.57 -13.54 7.24
N VAL A 9 -14.34 -12.53 6.42
CA VAL A 9 -13.74 -11.26 6.86
C VAL A 9 -14.59 -10.11 6.33
N GLY A 10 -15.30 -9.46 7.22
CA GLY A 10 -16.14 -8.30 6.88
C GLY A 10 -17.19 -8.63 5.80
N GLY A 11 -17.93 -9.74 5.97
CA GLY A 11 -19.01 -10.16 5.08
C GLY A 11 -18.60 -10.86 3.79
N GLN A 12 -17.30 -11.03 3.55
CA GLN A 12 -16.79 -11.76 2.38
C GLN A 12 -16.06 -13.02 2.81
N THR A 13 -16.32 -14.12 2.11
CA THR A 13 -15.71 -15.43 2.34
C THR A 13 -14.47 -15.61 1.47
N PHE A 14 -13.35 -15.97 2.08
CA PHE A 14 -12.09 -16.22 1.40
C PHE A 14 -11.67 -17.69 1.59
N PRO A 15 -11.20 -18.36 0.53
CA PRO A 15 -10.55 -19.65 0.71
C PRO A 15 -9.24 -19.47 1.47
N LEU A 16 -8.96 -20.34 2.43
CA LEU A 16 -7.73 -20.33 3.20
C LEU A 16 -6.81 -21.45 2.72
N VAL A 17 -6.13 -21.22 1.63
CA VAL A 17 -5.07 -22.08 1.10
C VAL A 17 -3.75 -21.56 1.63
N VAL A 18 -3.29 -22.07 2.78
CA VAL A 18 -2.06 -21.59 3.41
C VAL A 18 -0.83 -22.12 2.70
N SER A 19 -0.35 -21.41 1.68
CA SER A 19 0.92 -21.70 1.01
C SER A 19 2.12 -21.24 1.84
N LYS A 20 1.96 -20.14 2.59
CA LYS A 20 2.97 -19.61 3.52
C LYS A 20 2.39 -19.30 4.88
N GLN A 21 2.93 -19.89 5.93
CA GLN A 21 2.51 -19.59 7.31
C GLN A 21 3.02 -18.22 7.77
N ASN A 22 4.29 -17.92 7.56
CA ASN A 22 4.91 -16.69 8.02
C ASN A 22 5.08 -15.68 6.89
N VAL A 23 4.15 -14.72 6.77
CA VAL A 23 4.19 -13.62 5.79
C VAL A 23 4.61 -12.28 6.42
N THR A 24 4.63 -12.21 7.74
CA THR A 24 5.03 -11.01 8.48
C THR A 24 6.15 -11.36 9.46
N THR A 25 7.28 -10.67 9.35
CA THR A 25 8.38 -10.86 10.31
C THR A 25 8.01 -10.27 11.67
N GLY A 26 8.51 -10.85 12.76
CA GLY A 26 8.27 -10.35 14.11
C GLY A 26 8.63 -8.87 14.28
N ARG A 27 9.71 -8.42 13.64
CA ARG A 27 10.11 -7.00 13.61
C ARG A 27 9.05 -6.11 12.96
N THR A 28 8.48 -6.53 11.83
CA THR A 28 7.43 -5.78 11.12
C THR A 28 6.12 -5.77 11.90
N ALA A 29 5.77 -6.89 12.54
CA ALA A 29 4.59 -7.00 13.40
C ALA A 29 4.70 -6.06 14.61
N LYS A 30 5.84 -6.06 15.31
CA LYS A 30 6.12 -5.17 16.45
C LYS A 30 6.12 -3.69 16.05
N ALA A 31 6.76 -3.33 14.93
CA ALA A 31 6.76 -1.96 14.43
C ALA A 31 5.35 -1.50 14.00
N SER A 32 4.53 -2.39 13.45
CA SER A 32 3.14 -2.10 13.14
C SER A 32 2.31 -1.89 14.40
N HIS A 33 2.50 -2.72 15.42
CA HIS A 33 1.81 -2.58 16.72
C HIS A 33 2.13 -1.24 17.38
N ASN A 34 3.40 -0.86 17.46
CA ASN A 34 3.82 0.38 18.13
C ASN A 34 3.33 1.66 17.44
N ARG A 35 3.05 1.62 16.12
CA ARG A 35 2.54 2.77 15.36
C ARG A 35 1.02 2.91 15.39
N ARG A 36 0.30 1.97 15.97
CA ARG A 36 -1.16 2.01 16.01
C ARG A 36 -1.64 3.03 17.03
N LYS A 37 -2.64 3.82 16.60
CA LYS A 37 -3.40 4.74 17.46
C LYS A 37 -4.75 4.14 17.90
N GLN A 38 -5.15 3.00 17.33
CA GLN A 38 -6.42 2.32 17.57
C GLN A 38 -6.18 0.83 17.79
N ASP A 39 -7.06 0.20 18.55
CA ASP A 39 -7.02 -1.23 18.80
C ASP A 39 -7.25 -2.04 17.52
N ALA A 40 -6.57 -3.16 17.42
CA ALA A 40 -6.66 -4.05 16.28
C ALA A 40 -7.74 -5.12 16.54
N THR A 41 -8.89 -4.96 15.90
CA THR A 41 -10.04 -5.86 16.04
C THR A 41 -9.98 -7.08 15.11
N PHE A 42 -9.21 -7.02 14.03
CA PHE A 42 -9.14 -8.09 13.04
C PHE A 42 -7.86 -8.90 13.23
N ILE A 43 -8.00 -10.18 13.58
CA ILE A 43 -6.90 -11.12 13.81
C ILE A 43 -6.78 -12.06 12.62
N CYS A 44 -5.55 -12.39 12.20
CA CYS A 44 -5.30 -13.36 11.17
C CYS A 44 -5.70 -14.77 11.65
N PRO A 45 -6.56 -15.50 10.92
CA PRO A 45 -7.02 -16.82 11.30
C PRO A 45 -5.98 -17.93 11.03
N VAL A 46 -4.88 -17.64 10.35
CA VAL A 46 -3.84 -18.62 10.05
C VAL A 46 -3.09 -19.00 11.33
N PRO A 47 -3.03 -20.30 11.70
CA PRO A 47 -2.34 -20.74 12.88
C PRO A 47 -0.88 -20.31 12.91
N GLY A 48 -0.42 -19.76 14.02
CA GLY A 48 0.97 -19.31 14.20
C GLY A 48 1.31 -17.95 13.59
N CYS A 49 0.38 -17.32 12.84
CA CYS A 49 0.64 -16.00 12.24
C CYS A 49 0.56 -14.86 13.25
N GLY A 50 -0.47 -14.82 14.10
CA GLY A 50 -0.66 -13.82 15.16
C GLY A 50 -0.75 -12.36 14.69
N SER A 51 -0.81 -12.08 13.39
CA SER A 51 -0.89 -10.71 12.85
C SER A 51 -2.28 -10.12 13.09
N THR A 52 -2.32 -8.87 13.55
CA THR A 52 -3.56 -8.14 13.86
C THR A 52 -3.69 -6.86 13.05
N PHE A 53 -4.91 -6.44 12.75
CA PHE A 53 -5.21 -5.31 11.87
C PHE A 53 -6.34 -4.45 12.45
N THR A 54 -6.27 -3.14 12.21
CA THR A 54 -7.33 -2.19 12.59
C THR A 54 -8.45 -2.11 11.56
N ARG A 55 -8.24 -2.64 10.34
CA ARG A 55 -9.19 -2.58 9.23
C ARG A 55 -9.28 -3.91 8.50
N SER A 56 -10.50 -4.32 8.16
CA SER A 56 -10.78 -5.60 7.49
C SER A 56 -10.04 -5.77 6.15
N PHE A 57 -9.97 -4.71 5.34
CA PHE A 57 -9.30 -4.79 4.04
C PHE A 57 -7.78 -5.01 4.15
N ASN A 58 -7.13 -4.58 5.25
CA ASN A 58 -5.73 -4.90 5.52
C ASN A 58 -5.55 -6.37 5.84
N LEU A 59 -6.47 -6.96 6.62
CA LEU A 59 -6.50 -8.39 6.87
C LEU A 59 -6.74 -9.19 5.58
N LYS A 60 -7.70 -8.75 4.72
CA LYS A 60 -7.94 -9.39 3.42
C LYS A 60 -6.67 -9.45 2.56
N GLY A 61 -5.96 -8.32 2.43
CA GLY A 61 -4.69 -8.26 1.70
C GLY A 61 -3.58 -9.14 2.32
N HIS A 62 -3.60 -9.30 3.62
CA HIS A 62 -2.66 -10.16 4.34
C HIS A 62 -2.97 -11.67 4.13
N ILE A 63 -4.25 -12.06 4.14
CA ILE A 63 -4.67 -13.46 3.85
C ILE A 63 -4.24 -13.85 2.43
N ARG A 64 -4.42 -12.97 1.44
CA ARG A 64 -3.90 -13.21 0.07
C ARG A 64 -2.40 -13.48 0.04
N SER A 65 -1.64 -12.88 0.94
CA SER A 65 -0.20 -13.14 1.04
C SER A 65 0.11 -14.55 1.59
N HIS A 66 -0.76 -15.11 2.45
CA HIS A 66 -0.67 -16.52 2.87
C HIS A 66 -1.00 -17.48 1.72
N ASN A 67 -2.02 -17.15 0.93
CA ASN A 67 -2.44 -17.94 -0.23
C ASN A 67 -1.55 -17.73 -1.46
N GLU A 68 -0.56 -16.84 -1.40
CA GLU A 68 0.25 -16.40 -2.55
C GLU A 68 -0.55 -15.81 -3.72
N GLU A 69 -1.78 -15.41 -3.45
CA GLU A 69 -2.64 -14.78 -4.45
C GLU A 69 -2.12 -13.38 -4.83
N LYS A 70 -1.94 -13.16 -6.12
CA LYS A 70 -1.47 -11.88 -6.69
C LYS A 70 -2.42 -11.42 -7.81
N PRO A 71 -3.67 -11.06 -7.47
CA PRO A 71 -4.67 -10.73 -8.48
C PRO A 71 -4.38 -9.43 -9.24
N PHE A 72 -3.50 -8.58 -8.73
CA PHE A 72 -3.16 -7.30 -9.35
C PHE A 72 -1.84 -7.40 -10.10
N VAL A 73 -1.92 -7.53 -11.41
CA VAL A 73 -0.74 -7.61 -12.29
C VAL A 73 -0.41 -6.21 -12.80
N CYS A 74 0.88 -5.89 -12.85
CA CYS A 74 1.35 -4.62 -13.41
C CYS A 74 0.99 -4.56 -14.91
N PRO A 75 0.28 -3.50 -15.36
CA PRO A 75 -0.13 -3.36 -16.75
C PRO A 75 1.01 -2.96 -17.70
N TRP A 76 2.19 -2.64 -17.17
CA TRP A 76 3.31 -2.19 -17.98
C TRP A 76 3.80 -3.31 -18.91
N PRO A 77 3.98 -3.04 -20.22
CA PRO A 77 4.44 -4.02 -21.19
C PRO A 77 5.74 -4.70 -20.76
N GLY A 78 5.77 -6.02 -20.75
CA GLY A 78 6.94 -6.83 -20.40
C GLY A 78 7.23 -6.94 -18.89
N CYS A 79 6.44 -6.31 -18.01
CA CYS A 79 6.69 -6.36 -16.57
C CYS A 79 6.17 -7.64 -15.89
N GLY A 80 4.91 -8.00 -16.09
CA GLY A 80 4.26 -9.23 -15.58
C GLY A 80 4.26 -9.42 -14.05
N LYS A 81 4.70 -8.43 -13.25
CA LYS A 81 4.75 -8.55 -11.79
C LYS A 81 3.36 -8.49 -11.17
N GLY A 82 3.02 -9.50 -10.35
CA GLY A 82 1.76 -9.58 -9.61
C GLY A 82 1.90 -9.12 -8.16
N PHE A 83 0.81 -8.56 -7.63
CA PHE A 83 0.73 -8.01 -6.26
C PHE A 83 -0.53 -8.51 -5.55
N ALA A 84 -0.43 -8.70 -4.23
CA ALA A 84 -1.58 -9.07 -3.40
C ALA A 84 -2.53 -7.87 -3.15
N ARG A 85 -2.06 -6.64 -3.35
CA ARG A 85 -2.82 -5.40 -3.12
C ARG A 85 -2.72 -4.48 -4.32
N GLN A 86 -3.85 -3.86 -4.69
CA GLN A 86 -3.91 -2.91 -5.80
C GLN A 86 -2.99 -1.70 -5.59
N HIS A 87 -2.94 -1.17 -4.36
CA HIS A 87 -2.07 -0.03 -4.04
C HIS A 87 -0.58 -0.33 -4.26
N ASP A 88 -0.13 -1.55 -3.96
CA ASP A 88 1.25 -1.96 -4.19
C ASP A 88 1.55 -2.08 -5.69
N CYS A 89 0.58 -2.55 -6.49
CA CYS A 89 0.67 -2.59 -7.95
C CYS A 89 0.78 -1.18 -8.55
N LYS A 90 -0.12 -0.25 -8.17
CA LYS A 90 -0.06 1.15 -8.63
C LYS A 90 1.26 1.83 -8.24
N ARG A 91 1.74 1.61 -7.03
CA ARG A 91 3.04 2.14 -6.58
C ARG A 91 4.20 1.58 -7.40
N HIS A 92 4.15 0.30 -7.74
CA HIS A 92 5.16 -0.31 -8.59
C HIS A 92 5.09 0.23 -10.03
N GLU A 93 3.90 0.44 -10.58
CA GLU A 93 3.70 1.04 -11.90
C GLU A 93 4.38 2.41 -12.04
N GLN A 94 4.31 3.24 -11.00
CA GLN A 94 5.00 4.54 -10.96
C GLN A 94 6.53 4.45 -11.15
N LEU A 95 7.14 3.30 -10.83
CA LEU A 95 8.57 3.11 -11.04
C LEU A 95 8.93 3.02 -12.53
N HIS A 96 8.01 2.57 -13.38
CA HIS A 96 8.24 2.46 -14.83
C HIS A 96 8.21 3.84 -15.51
N SER A 97 7.39 4.76 -15.01
CA SER A 97 7.30 6.13 -15.56
C SER A 97 8.42 7.05 -15.09
N ASN A 98 9.32 6.59 -14.21
CA ASN A 98 10.31 7.44 -13.53
C ASN A 98 9.69 8.70 -12.85
N TYR A 99 8.38 8.67 -12.61
CA TYR A 99 7.69 9.80 -12.00
C TYR A 99 8.13 9.99 -10.54
N ARG A 100 8.79 11.10 -10.26
CA ARG A 100 9.36 11.45 -8.95
C ARG A 100 8.89 12.86 -8.55
N PRO A 101 7.67 13.00 -8.04
CA PRO A 101 7.08 14.29 -7.74
C PRO A 101 7.63 14.99 -6.50
N PHE A 102 8.40 14.27 -5.66
CA PHE A 102 8.92 14.81 -4.41
C PHE A 102 10.39 15.19 -4.57
N SER A 103 10.69 16.47 -4.60
CA SER A 103 12.06 16.99 -4.67
C SER A 103 12.55 17.41 -3.29
N CYS A 104 13.84 17.20 -3.03
CA CYS A 104 14.53 17.81 -1.91
C CYS A 104 15.17 19.10 -2.43
N GLU A 105 14.63 20.27 -2.06
CA GLU A 105 15.12 21.56 -2.54
C GLU A 105 16.62 21.78 -2.27
N PRO A 106 17.15 21.48 -1.05
CA PRO A 106 18.54 21.75 -0.77
C PRO A 106 19.54 20.94 -1.62
N CYS A 107 19.24 19.69 -1.96
CA CYS A 107 20.17 18.83 -2.71
C CYS A 107 19.69 18.45 -4.12
N GLY A 108 18.50 18.88 -4.53
CA GLY A 108 17.93 18.58 -5.85
C GLY A 108 17.56 17.12 -6.11
N LYS A 109 17.70 16.23 -5.13
CA LYS A 109 17.33 14.80 -5.29
C LYS A 109 15.82 14.65 -5.38
N MET A 110 15.37 13.85 -6.33
CA MET A 110 13.96 13.57 -6.56
C MET A 110 13.58 12.17 -6.07
N PHE A 111 12.42 12.07 -5.43
CA PHE A 111 11.89 10.84 -4.84
C PHE A 111 10.51 10.52 -5.41
N ALA A 112 10.23 9.24 -5.64
CA ALA A 112 8.93 8.78 -6.11
C ALA A 112 7.88 8.77 -4.97
N ARG A 113 8.32 8.90 -3.70
CA ARG A 113 7.46 8.78 -2.52
C ARG A 113 7.85 9.76 -1.44
N MET A 114 6.83 10.34 -0.79
CA MET A 114 7.03 11.26 0.34
C MET A 114 7.78 10.60 1.51
N ASP A 115 7.48 9.32 1.83
CA ASP A 115 8.18 8.61 2.90
C ASP A 115 9.67 8.38 2.59
N ALA A 116 10.04 8.28 1.31
CA ALA A 116 11.45 8.20 0.89
C ALA A 116 12.16 9.55 1.06
N LEU A 117 11.50 10.66 0.74
CA LEU A 117 12.00 12.01 1.03
C LEU A 117 12.17 12.22 2.55
N ASN A 118 11.15 11.89 3.35
CA ASN A 118 11.22 12.01 4.80
C ASN A 118 12.34 11.13 5.40
N ARG A 119 12.56 9.94 4.84
CA ARG A 119 13.68 9.09 5.27
C ARG A 119 15.03 9.68 4.89
N HIS A 120 15.13 10.29 3.71
CA HIS A 120 16.34 11.00 3.30
C HIS A 120 16.67 12.13 4.29
N LEU A 121 15.71 12.96 4.65
CA LEU A 121 15.91 14.07 5.59
C LEU A 121 16.33 13.61 7.01
N ARG A 122 15.96 12.37 7.41
CA ARG A 122 16.36 11.77 8.70
C ARG A 122 17.66 10.99 8.64
N SER A 123 18.21 10.75 7.45
CA SER A 123 19.48 10.03 7.27
C SER A 123 20.66 10.98 7.39
N GLU A 124 21.84 10.44 7.70
CA GLU A 124 23.07 11.23 7.74
C GLU A 124 23.32 12.01 6.42
N GLY A 125 23.06 11.38 5.27
CA GLY A 125 23.20 12.04 3.96
C GLY A 125 22.13 13.11 3.65
N GLY A 126 21.16 13.29 4.51
CA GLY A 126 20.10 14.30 4.40
C GLY A 126 20.01 15.25 5.59
N ALA A 127 20.85 15.08 6.60
CA ALA A 127 20.83 15.91 7.81
C ALA A 127 21.06 17.40 7.49
N GLU A 128 21.96 17.69 6.58
CA GLU A 128 22.21 19.07 6.13
C GLU A 128 21.00 19.65 5.39
N CYS A 129 20.33 18.83 4.55
CA CYS A 129 19.10 19.22 3.90
C CYS A 129 17.98 19.53 4.89
N ALA A 130 17.87 18.75 5.96
CA ALA A 130 16.92 18.99 7.03
C ALA A 130 17.16 20.32 7.73
N ARG A 131 18.41 20.63 8.09
CA ARG A 131 18.81 21.91 8.71
C ARG A 131 18.47 23.12 7.85
N VAL A 132 18.73 23.03 6.55
CA VAL A 132 18.42 24.12 5.62
C VAL A 132 16.90 24.35 5.52
N LEU A 133 16.09 23.28 5.55
CA LEU A 133 14.63 23.38 5.51
C LEU A 133 14.08 23.95 6.82
N GLU A 134 14.57 23.51 7.97
CA GLU A 134 14.20 24.06 9.29
C GLU A 134 14.54 25.54 9.39
N GLY A 135 15.71 25.94 8.92
CA GLY A 135 16.13 27.36 8.87
C GLY A 135 15.24 28.25 8.00
N ARG A 136 14.47 27.65 7.06
CA ARG A 136 13.48 28.35 6.20
C ARG A 136 12.06 28.31 6.77
N GLY A 137 11.85 27.80 7.99
CA GLY A 137 10.52 27.67 8.60
C GLY A 137 9.64 26.59 7.99
N LEU A 138 10.21 25.71 7.17
CA LEU A 138 9.53 24.52 6.65
C LEU A 138 9.74 23.40 7.67
N GLU A 139 8.74 23.15 8.49
CA GLU A 139 8.77 22.04 9.45
C GLU A 139 8.98 20.72 8.72
N VAL A 140 10.10 20.08 8.95
CA VAL A 140 10.38 18.67 8.59
C VAL A 140 9.57 17.80 9.53
N GLY A 141 8.25 17.85 9.41
CA GLY A 141 7.32 17.31 10.37
C GLY A 141 6.46 16.21 9.83
N THR A 142 6.11 15.42 10.66
CA THR A 142 4.90 14.65 10.91
C THR A 142 3.69 15.17 10.10
N GLY A 143 3.52 14.65 8.86
CA GLY A 143 2.18 14.49 8.30
C GLY A 143 1.47 15.70 7.70
N THR A 144 2.17 16.70 7.22
CA THR A 144 1.52 17.74 6.39
C THR A 144 1.95 17.53 4.95
N THR A 145 1.02 17.17 4.09
CA THR A 145 1.14 17.20 2.63
C THR A 145 1.47 18.63 2.22
N PRO A 146 2.60 18.89 1.49
CA PRO A 146 2.75 20.16 0.85
C PRO A 146 1.59 20.37 -0.12
N PRO A 147 1.09 21.62 -0.30
CA PRO A 147 0.07 21.88 -1.28
C PRO A 147 0.59 21.45 -2.65
N VAL A 148 -0.06 20.49 -3.25
CA VAL A 148 0.11 20.18 -4.66
C VAL A 148 -0.19 21.46 -5.44
N PRO A 149 0.69 21.94 -6.34
CA PRO A 149 0.32 23.05 -7.21
C PRO A 149 -0.93 22.61 -7.98
N ASN A 150 -2.00 23.31 -7.71
CA ASN A 150 -3.29 23.13 -8.34
C ASN A 150 -3.11 23.46 -9.82
N SER A 151 -2.93 22.45 -10.66
CA SER A 151 -3.19 22.62 -12.08
C SER A 151 -4.70 22.74 -12.23
N SER A 152 -5.12 23.98 -12.31
CA SER A 152 -6.47 24.43 -12.58
C SER A 152 -7.06 23.71 -13.79
N GLY A 153 -8.24 23.16 -13.60
CA GLY A 153 -9.18 22.81 -14.68
C GLY A 153 -9.53 21.33 -14.72
N GLY A 154 -10.74 21.02 -14.29
CA GLY A 154 -11.33 19.71 -14.56
C GLY A 154 -12.35 19.33 -13.49
N GLU A 155 -13.60 19.59 -13.83
CA GLU A 155 -14.85 19.20 -13.19
C GLU A 155 -14.81 17.97 -12.29
N THR A 156 -15.38 18.16 -11.12
CA THR A 156 -15.80 17.09 -10.19
C THR A 156 -16.82 16.17 -10.85
N LEU A 157 -16.37 15.11 -11.46
CA LEU A 157 -17.22 13.95 -11.67
C LEU A 157 -17.13 13.09 -10.41
N LYS A 158 -18.17 13.19 -9.58
CA LYS A 158 -18.51 12.17 -8.60
C LYS A 158 -18.79 10.88 -9.36
N VAL A 159 -17.82 10.02 -9.46
CA VAL A 159 -18.05 8.61 -9.76
C VAL A 159 -18.20 7.91 -8.43
N GLU A 160 -19.42 7.77 -8.00
CA GLU A 160 -19.78 6.74 -7.05
C GLU A 160 -19.55 5.40 -7.75
N ALA A 161 -18.41 4.80 -7.47
CA ALA A 161 -18.09 3.49 -7.99
C ALA A 161 -18.77 2.46 -7.09
N ASP A 162 -20.02 2.14 -7.41
CA ASP A 162 -20.62 0.87 -7.06
C ASP A 162 -19.75 -0.24 -7.65
N TRP A 163 -19.07 -0.93 -6.78
CA TRP A 163 -18.31 -2.11 -7.12
C TRP A 163 -19.20 -3.35 -6.96
N ASP A 164 -20.12 -3.53 -7.89
CA ASP A 164 -20.82 -4.80 -8.04
C ASP A 164 -20.11 -5.67 -9.09
N GLY A 165 -19.73 -6.86 -8.65
CA GLY A 165 -19.17 -7.87 -9.49
C GLY A 165 -20.25 -8.44 -10.45
N GLY A 166 -19.99 -8.33 -11.75
CA GLY A 166 -20.82 -8.95 -12.76
C GLY A 166 -19.96 -9.63 -13.81
N ALA A 167 -19.86 -10.96 -13.71
CA ALA A 167 -19.42 -11.80 -14.78
C ALA A 167 -20.42 -11.74 -15.94
N GLY A 168 -19.92 -11.67 -17.16
CA GLY A 168 -20.75 -11.76 -18.35
C GLY A 168 -19.91 -11.99 -19.59
N LEU A 169 -19.43 -13.21 -19.77
CA LEU A 169 -19.03 -13.72 -21.08
C LEU A 169 -20.27 -13.92 -21.94
N ALA A 170 -20.34 -13.28 -23.06
CA ALA A 170 -21.17 -13.71 -24.18
C ALA A 170 -20.33 -13.66 -25.47
N LEU A 171 -19.89 -14.83 -25.90
CA LEU A 171 -19.51 -15.13 -27.26
C LEU A 171 -20.76 -15.10 -28.13
N ALA A 172 -20.71 -14.42 -29.24
CA ALA A 172 -21.58 -14.69 -30.38
C ALA A 172 -20.85 -14.38 -31.70
N VAL A 173 -20.59 -15.46 -32.42
CA VAL A 173 -20.48 -15.64 -33.89
C VAL A 173 -19.63 -14.63 -34.63
#